data_5a7f8b69b747f68992eebfa2b8308a20
#
_entry.id   5a7f8b69b747f68992eebfa2b8308a20
#
_cell.length_a   1.000
_cell.length_b   1.000
_cell.length_c   1.000
_cell.angle_alpha   90.00
_cell.angle_beta   90.00
_cell.angle_gamma   90.00
#
_symmetry.space_group_name_H-M   'P 1'
#
loop_
_entity.id
_entity.type
_entity.pdbx_description
1 polymer ?
#
loop_
_entity_poly.entity_id
_entity_poly.type
_entity_poly.pdbx_seq_one_letter_code
_entity_poly.pdbx_strand_id
1 'polypeptide(L)'
;MKKLYSYFICLFVALSTFLFSCGGGKKSEDANRCKITVASTEGGKVKISKYLETSENVLIGSEVEVVATPDDGYIFTGWYVGNSSEPISTDAVFLFVATKNSTLTAHFAKDPNIINGHKCVDLGLPSGLKWATCNVGANNPWEYGGYYAWGKTEEKSNYEWSTYKWCNGSYDTQTKYCTNSSYGTVDNKTVLDPQDDVAHVKWGGTWRMPTKAEQDELRNNCIWTWTTQNGVNGYKVTGPNGNSIFLPAAGYRYGSEAYHRGSIGCYWSSSLDSDSCYYACYLRFYSDNHYWNTYYYRYYGQSVRPVSE
;
A
#
# COMPACT_ATOMS: atom_id res chain seq x y z
N MET A 1 20.04 -5.92 -19.65
CA MET A 1 19.91 -6.46 -21.03
C MET A 1 18.54 -6.08 -21.54
N LYS A 2 18.48 -5.14 -22.50
CA LYS A 2 17.22 -4.66 -23.08
C LYS A 2 16.73 -5.70 -24.09
N LYS A 3 15.54 -6.25 -23.89
CA LYS A 3 14.87 -7.09 -24.91
C LYS A 3 14.19 -6.15 -25.93
N LEU A 4 14.72 -6.14 -27.13
CA LEU A 4 14.11 -5.54 -28.32
C LEU A 4 12.96 -6.45 -28.76
N TYR A 5 11.74 -5.95 -28.78
CA TYR A 5 10.63 -6.60 -29.49
C TYR A 5 10.61 -6.08 -30.93
N SER A 6 10.85 -7.01 -31.86
CA SER A 6 10.82 -6.78 -33.29
C SER A 6 9.35 -6.77 -33.76
N TYR A 7 8.90 -5.65 -34.30
CA TYR A 7 7.61 -5.54 -34.99
C TYR A 7 7.77 -6.09 -36.41
N PHE A 8 7.10 -7.18 -36.73
CA PHE A 8 6.90 -7.61 -38.11
C PHE A 8 5.71 -6.86 -38.70
N ILE A 9 5.99 -5.86 -39.54
CA ILE A 9 5.01 -5.22 -40.39
C ILE A 9 4.95 -6.02 -41.68
N CYS A 10 3.87 -6.79 -41.88
CA CYS A 10 3.52 -7.34 -43.21
C CYS A 10 2.69 -6.30 -43.96
N LEU A 11 3.35 -5.60 -44.88
CA LEU A 11 2.73 -4.69 -45.81
C LEU A 11 2.26 -5.53 -47.04
N PHE A 12 0.95 -5.79 -47.16
CA PHE A 12 0.34 -6.26 -48.41
C PHE A 12 -0.35 -5.09 -49.07
N VAL A 13 0.32 -4.51 -50.10
CA VAL A 13 -0.29 -3.59 -51.04
C VAL A 13 -0.89 -4.42 -52.16
N ALA A 14 -2.21 -4.57 -52.18
CA ALA A 14 -2.96 -5.08 -53.34
C ALA A 14 -3.61 -3.90 -54.06
N LEU A 15 -3.01 -3.51 -55.16
CA LEU A 15 -3.55 -2.49 -56.08
C LEU A 15 -4.60 -3.16 -56.96
N SER A 16 -5.90 -2.95 -56.70
CA SER A 16 -6.99 -3.33 -57.60
C SER A 16 -7.66 -2.07 -58.18
N THR A 17 -7.43 -1.86 -59.46
CA THR A 17 -8.14 -0.88 -60.26
C THR A 17 -9.59 -1.31 -60.47
N PHE A 18 -10.54 -0.53 -59.94
CA PHE A 18 -11.96 -0.69 -60.25
C PHE A 18 -12.43 0.40 -61.20
N LEU A 19 -12.99 -0.05 -62.34
CA LEU A 19 -13.67 0.75 -63.33
C LEU A 19 -14.99 1.31 -62.76
N PHE A 20 -15.18 2.61 -62.96
CA PHE A 20 -16.44 3.27 -62.60
C PHE A 20 -17.57 2.83 -63.56
N SER A 21 -18.61 2.23 -62.96
CA SER A 21 -19.94 2.17 -63.59
C SER A 21 -20.88 3.09 -62.83
N CYS A 22 -21.40 4.09 -63.50
CA CYS A 22 -22.35 5.04 -62.95
C CYS A 22 -23.75 4.43 -62.88
N GLY A 23 -24.23 4.13 -61.69
CA GLY A 23 -25.59 3.67 -61.41
C GLY A 23 -26.02 4.28 -60.08
N GLY A 24 -26.88 5.32 -60.11
CA GLY A 24 -27.35 6.04 -58.95
C GLY A 24 -28.28 5.19 -58.05
N GLY A 25 -27.74 4.74 -56.95
CA GLY A 25 -28.51 4.26 -55.81
C GLY A 25 -27.81 4.82 -54.56
N LYS A 26 -28.52 5.63 -53.77
CA LYS A 26 -28.07 6.02 -52.42
C LYS A 26 -27.88 4.71 -51.62
N LYS A 27 -26.66 4.11 -51.64
CA LYS A 27 -26.25 3.11 -50.66
C LYS A 27 -26.13 3.87 -49.32
N SER A 28 -26.89 3.43 -48.34
CA SER A 28 -26.83 3.99 -47.00
C SER A 28 -25.38 3.96 -46.51
N GLU A 29 -24.84 5.11 -46.11
CA GLU A 29 -23.49 5.24 -45.51
C GLU A 29 -23.32 4.36 -44.25
N ASP A 30 -24.44 3.80 -43.75
CA ASP A 30 -24.44 2.92 -42.56
C ASP A 30 -24.02 1.46 -42.85
N ALA A 31 -23.95 1.02 -44.11
CA ALA A 31 -23.65 -0.38 -44.44
C ALA A 31 -22.21 -0.83 -44.13
N ASN A 32 -21.30 0.11 -43.81
CA ASN A 32 -19.89 -0.18 -43.51
C ASN A 32 -19.46 0.30 -42.11
N ARG A 33 -20.40 0.39 -41.19
CA ARG A 33 -20.12 0.78 -39.80
C ARG A 33 -20.49 -0.33 -38.83
N CYS A 34 -19.80 -0.36 -37.70
CA CYS A 34 -20.14 -1.17 -36.53
C CYS A 34 -20.16 -0.32 -35.26
N LYS A 35 -20.99 -0.76 -34.33
CA LYS A 35 -21.13 -0.11 -33.04
C LYS A 35 -20.16 -0.72 -32.04
N ILE A 36 -19.29 0.09 -31.49
CA ILE A 36 -18.43 -0.27 -30.35
C ILE A 36 -19.00 0.35 -29.11
N THR A 37 -19.14 -0.45 -28.07
CA THR A 37 -19.63 -0.03 -26.75
C THR A 37 -18.60 -0.46 -25.71
N VAL A 38 -18.31 0.40 -24.73
CA VAL A 38 -17.50 0.06 -23.56
C VAL A 38 -18.36 0.16 -22.31
N ALA A 39 -18.18 -0.80 -21.42
CA ALA A 39 -18.83 -0.86 -20.11
C ALA A 39 -17.77 -1.17 -19.04
N SER A 40 -18.10 -0.93 -17.79
CA SER A 40 -17.23 -1.25 -16.64
C SER A 40 -18.01 -2.00 -15.57
N THR A 41 -17.31 -2.85 -14.84
CA THR A 41 -17.76 -3.30 -13.52
C THR A 41 -17.59 -2.16 -12.51
N GLU A 42 -18.02 -2.37 -11.26
CA GLU A 42 -17.69 -1.47 -10.16
C GLU A 42 -16.19 -1.28 -10.03
N GLY A 43 -15.74 -0.08 -9.63
CA GLY A 43 -14.35 0.23 -9.31
C GLY A 43 -13.56 0.92 -10.41
N GLY A 44 -14.21 1.45 -11.45
CA GLY A 44 -13.52 2.25 -12.46
C GLY A 44 -14.43 2.80 -13.54
N LYS A 45 -13.82 3.60 -14.42
CA LYS A 45 -14.46 4.28 -15.55
C LYS A 45 -13.84 3.86 -16.86
N VAL A 46 -14.63 3.95 -17.94
CA VAL A 46 -14.20 3.60 -19.29
C VAL A 46 -14.63 4.65 -20.30
N LYS A 47 -13.88 4.77 -21.38
CA LYS A 47 -14.23 5.60 -22.54
C LYS A 47 -13.60 5.07 -23.83
N ILE A 48 -14.17 5.46 -24.97
CA ILE A 48 -13.53 5.38 -26.27
C ILE A 48 -12.69 6.66 -26.41
N SER A 49 -11.37 6.52 -26.55
CA SER A 49 -10.40 7.63 -26.36
C SER A 49 -10.70 8.83 -27.25
N LYS A 50 -10.91 8.60 -28.56
CA LYS A 50 -11.14 9.66 -29.54
C LYS A 50 -12.42 10.45 -29.31
N TYR A 51 -13.47 9.79 -28.80
CA TYR A 51 -14.81 10.38 -28.71
C TYR A 51 -15.18 10.79 -27.28
N LEU A 52 -14.40 10.36 -26.29
CA LEU A 52 -14.67 10.53 -24.85
C LEU A 52 -16.01 9.94 -24.39
N GLU A 53 -16.60 9.08 -25.20
CA GLU A 53 -17.92 8.45 -25.01
C GLU A 53 -17.76 6.96 -24.70
N THR A 54 -18.84 6.34 -24.24
CA THR A 54 -18.92 4.89 -23.97
C THR A 54 -19.49 4.09 -25.12
N SER A 55 -19.96 4.73 -26.19
CA SER A 55 -20.49 4.06 -27.38
C SER A 55 -20.31 4.92 -28.62
N GLU A 56 -19.86 4.32 -29.72
CA GLU A 56 -19.63 4.99 -30.99
C GLU A 56 -19.84 4.06 -32.20
N ASN A 57 -20.32 4.64 -33.31
CA ASN A 57 -20.39 3.96 -34.62
C ASN A 57 -19.14 4.27 -35.43
N VAL A 58 -18.29 3.29 -35.61
CA VAL A 58 -17.00 3.41 -36.30
C VAL A 58 -17.01 2.70 -37.65
N LEU A 59 -16.15 3.08 -38.58
CA LEU A 59 -15.98 2.33 -39.85
C LEU A 59 -15.38 0.93 -39.55
N ILE A 60 -15.91 -0.08 -40.20
CA ILE A 60 -15.32 -1.40 -40.15
C ILE A 60 -13.89 -1.33 -40.71
N GLY A 61 -12.92 -1.92 -40.02
CA GLY A 61 -11.50 -1.85 -40.33
C GLY A 61 -10.74 -0.67 -39.68
N SER A 62 -11.44 0.22 -39.00
CA SER A 62 -10.75 1.31 -38.26
C SER A 62 -10.16 0.84 -36.94
N GLU A 63 -9.06 1.46 -36.54
CA GLU A 63 -8.49 1.31 -35.20
C GLU A 63 -9.33 2.08 -34.16
N VAL A 64 -9.60 1.43 -33.06
CA VAL A 64 -10.33 1.99 -31.91
C VAL A 64 -9.50 1.80 -30.66
N GLU A 65 -9.24 2.88 -29.95
CA GLU A 65 -8.60 2.88 -28.66
C GLU A 65 -9.64 3.05 -27.55
N VAL A 66 -9.60 2.14 -26.59
CA VAL A 66 -10.43 2.17 -25.37
C VAL A 66 -9.55 2.34 -24.15
N VAL A 67 -10.04 3.09 -23.17
CA VAL A 67 -9.29 3.44 -21.95
C VAL A 67 -10.12 3.05 -20.73
N ALA A 68 -9.52 2.27 -19.84
CA ALA A 68 -10.02 1.97 -18.51
C ALA A 68 -9.23 2.76 -17.46
N THR A 69 -9.93 3.37 -16.52
CA THR A 69 -9.32 4.14 -15.42
C THR A 69 -9.87 3.60 -14.11
N PRO A 70 -9.04 2.90 -13.30
CA PRO A 70 -9.46 2.46 -11.97
C PRO A 70 -9.79 3.64 -11.07
N ASP A 71 -10.78 3.48 -10.21
CA ASP A 71 -11.04 4.36 -9.08
C ASP A 71 -10.02 4.09 -7.95
N ASP A 72 -9.92 5.01 -6.98
CA ASP A 72 -9.04 4.83 -5.82
C ASP A 72 -9.35 3.51 -5.08
N GLY A 73 -8.32 2.73 -4.82
CA GLY A 73 -8.45 1.43 -4.16
C GLY A 73 -8.80 0.26 -5.07
N TYR A 74 -8.82 0.49 -6.38
CA TYR A 74 -9.06 -0.57 -7.37
C TYR A 74 -7.90 -0.71 -8.36
N ILE A 75 -7.80 -1.87 -8.97
CA ILE A 75 -6.90 -2.17 -10.10
C ILE A 75 -7.74 -2.63 -11.29
N PHE A 76 -7.28 -2.29 -12.49
CA PHE A 76 -7.82 -2.85 -13.73
C PHE A 76 -7.31 -4.28 -13.91
N THR A 77 -8.21 -5.22 -14.23
CA THR A 77 -7.87 -6.64 -14.38
C THR A 77 -7.94 -7.12 -15.81
N GLY A 78 -8.67 -6.43 -16.69
CA GLY A 78 -8.71 -6.78 -18.11
C GLY A 78 -9.94 -6.28 -18.84
N TRP A 79 -9.86 -6.28 -20.17
CA TRP A 79 -10.97 -6.09 -21.10
C TRP A 79 -11.57 -7.43 -21.50
N TYR A 80 -12.87 -7.56 -21.45
CA TYR A 80 -13.61 -8.78 -21.78
C TYR A 80 -14.66 -8.51 -22.85
N VAL A 81 -14.98 -9.52 -23.67
CA VAL A 81 -16.05 -9.47 -24.67
C VAL A 81 -17.10 -10.56 -24.35
N GLY A 82 -18.36 -10.14 -24.22
CA GLY A 82 -19.45 -11.06 -23.87
C GLY A 82 -19.21 -11.74 -22.52
N ASN A 83 -19.43 -13.05 -22.46
CA ASN A 83 -19.27 -13.86 -21.23
C ASN A 83 -17.92 -14.63 -21.22
N SER A 84 -16.89 -14.10 -21.87
CA SER A 84 -15.56 -14.73 -21.85
C SER A 84 -15.01 -14.79 -20.43
N SER A 85 -14.41 -15.91 -20.06
CA SER A 85 -13.65 -16.05 -18.80
C SER A 85 -12.23 -15.48 -18.88
N GLU A 86 -11.72 -15.29 -20.11
CA GLU A 86 -10.37 -14.77 -20.35
C GLU A 86 -10.44 -13.35 -20.92
N PRO A 87 -9.58 -12.43 -20.45
CA PRO A 87 -9.50 -11.10 -21.00
C PRO A 87 -8.91 -11.12 -22.42
N ILE A 88 -9.42 -10.24 -23.28
CA ILE A 88 -8.82 -9.98 -24.61
C ILE A 88 -7.60 -9.06 -24.52
N SER A 89 -7.47 -8.30 -23.44
CA SER A 89 -6.30 -7.49 -23.12
C SER A 89 -6.24 -7.20 -21.61
N THR A 90 -5.04 -7.15 -21.07
CA THR A 90 -4.73 -6.69 -19.69
C THR A 90 -4.15 -5.29 -19.67
N ASP A 91 -4.02 -4.63 -20.82
CA ASP A 91 -3.58 -3.24 -20.92
C ASP A 91 -4.77 -2.31 -20.73
N ALA A 92 -4.68 -1.38 -19.79
CA ALA A 92 -5.76 -0.42 -19.49
C ALA A 92 -6.09 0.49 -20.68
N VAL A 93 -5.09 0.78 -21.51
CA VAL A 93 -5.25 1.43 -22.82
C VAL A 93 -5.09 0.35 -23.87
N PHE A 94 -6.19 0.04 -24.56
CA PHE A 94 -6.23 -1.07 -25.54
C PHE A 94 -6.66 -0.58 -26.91
N LEU A 95 -5.82 -0.87 -27.92
CA LEU A 95 -6.05 -0.56 -29.33
C LEU A 95 -6.43 -1.84 -30.08
N PHE A 96 -7.53 -1.81 -30.85
CA PHE A 96 -7.98 -2.94 -31.66
C PHE A 96 -8.64 -2.47 -32.96
N VAL A 97 -8.75 -3.37 -33.94
CA VAL A 97 -9.44 -3.10 -35.21
C VAL A 97 -10.91 -3.48 -35.08
N ALA A 98 -11.81 -2.55 -35.32
CA ALA A 98 -13.25 -2.78 -35.29
C ALA A 98 -13.72 -3.57 -36.52
N THR A 99 -14.23 -4.78 -36.33
CA THR A 99 -14.69 -5.65 -37.42
C THR A 99 -16.19 -5.94 -37.40
N LYS A 100 -16.85 -5.77 -36.27
CA LYS A 100 -18.27 -6.01 -36.02
C LYS A 100 -18.72 -5.27 -34.78
N ASN A 101 -20.05 -5.22 -34.59
CA ASN A 101 -20.61 -4.73 -33.32
C ASN A 101 -20.00 -5.48 -32.14
N SER A 102 -19.46 -4.74 -31.17
CA SER A 102 -18.80 -5.32 -30.00
C SER A 102 -19.05 -4.49 -28.74
N THR A 103 -19.25 -5.19 -27.62
CA THR A 103 -19.24 -4.60 -26.29
C THR A 103 -18.04 -5.13 -25.56
N LEU A 104 -17.15 -4.21 -25.15
CA LEU A 104 -15.99 -4.51 -24.32
C LEU A 104 -16.32 -4.09 -22.88
N THR A 105 -16.13 -4.99 -21.93
CA THR A 105 -16.33 -4.70 -20.51
C THR A 105 -14.99 -4.68 -19.81
N ALA A 106 -14.65 -3.55 -19.19
CA ALA A 106 -13.50 -3.45 -18.30
C ALA A 106 -13.86 -4.03 -16.93
N HIS A 107 -13.06 -4.95 -16.45
CA HIS A 107 -13.18 -5.48 -15.11
C HIS A 107 -12.18 -4.81 -14.19
N PHE A 108 -12.63 -4.53 -12.96
CA PHE A 108 -11.84 -3.98 -11.88
C PHE A 108 -11.97 -4.86 -10.65
N ALA A 109 -10.90 -4.91 -9.86
CA ALA A 109 -10.87 -5.58 -8.56
C ALA A 109 -10.32 -4.63 -7.50
N LYS A 110 -10.63 -4.88 -6.24
CA LYS A 110 -9.97 -4.15 -5.14
C LYS A 110 -8.47 -4.40 -5.21
N ASP A 111 -7.68 -3.33 -5.04
CA ASP A 111 -6.22 -3.46 -4.97
C ASP A 111 -5.84 -4.24 -3.70
N PRO A 112 -5.24 -5.43 -3.81
CA PRO A 112 -4.86 -6.23 -2.65
C PRO A 112 -3.76 -5.58 -1.79
N ASN A 113 -3.13 -4.51 -2.30
CA ASN A 113 -2.12 -3.72 -1.61
C ASN A 113 -2.71 -2.47 -0.92
N ILE A 114 -4.05 -2.35 -0.86
CA ILE A 114 -4.74 -1.32 -0.11
C ILE A 114 -5.70 -1.98 0.88
N ILE A 115 -5.43 -1.80 2.16
CA ILE A 115 -6.27 -2.29 3.26
C ILE A 115 -6.82 -1.08 4.01
N ASN A 116 -8.13 -0.97 4.10
CA ASN A 116 -8.84 0.14 4.76
C ASN A 116 -8.28 1.53 4.39
N GLY A 117 -8.01 1.77 3.09
CA GLY A 117 -7.50 3.04 2.56
C GLY A 117 -5.99 3.26 2.72
N HIS A 118 -5.25 2.34 3.31
CA HIS A 118 -3.81 2.45 3.52
C HIS A 118 -3.03 1.44 2.69
N LYS A 119 -1.98 1.90 2.02
CA LYS A 119 -1.10 1.05 1.19
C LYS A 119 -0.26 0.12 2.03
N CYS A 120 -0.12 -1.11 1.56
CA CYS A 120 0.71 -2.15 2.17
C CYS A 120 1.59 -2.85 1.14
N VAL A 121 2.55 -3.60 1.64
CA VAL A 121 3.47 -4.43 0.86
C VAL A 121 3.52 -5.80 1.50
N ASP A 122 3.28 -6.82 0.69
CA ASP A 122 3.67 -8.20 1.01
C ASP A 122 5.17 -8.33 0.78
N LEU A 123 5.92 -8.62 1.82
CA LEU A 123 7.38 -8.81 1.79
C LEU A 123 7.77 -10.28 1.56
N GLY A 124 6.82 -11.20 1.44
CA GLY A 124 7.06 -12.63 1.34
C GLY A 124 7.60 -13.24 2.64
N LEU A 125 7.20 -12.68 3.79
CA LEU A 125 7.57 -13.18 5.11
C LEU A 125 6.77 -14.45 5.46
N PRO A 126 7.32 -15.37 6.29
CA PRO A 126 6.64 -16.60 6.66
C PRO A 126 5.25 -16.41 7.29
N SER A 127 5.04 -15.34 8.04
CA SER A 127 3.73 -14.99 8.62
C SER A 127 2.67 -14.63 7.59
N GLY A 128 3.07 -14.24 6.37
CA GLY A 128 2.17 -13.68 5.36
C GLY A 128 1.67 -12.26 5.66
N LEU A 129 2.13 -11.63 6.74
CA LEU A 129 1.73 -10.29 7.11
C LEU A 129 2.17 -9.26 6.09
N LYS A 130 1.28 -8.33 5.80
CA LYS A 130 1.56 -7.15 4.98
C LYS A 130 2.00 -6.00 5.89
N TRP A 131 3.05 -5.33 5.48
CA TRP A 131 3.59 -4.16 6.17
C TRP A 131 3.11 -2.87 5.52
N ALA A 132 2.68 -1.92 6.31
CA ALA A 132 2.30 -0.60 5.81
C ALA A 132 3.46 0.08 5.07
N THR A 133 3.16 0.86 4.04
CA THR A 133 4.17 1.67 3.33
C THR A 133 4.62 2.88 4.14
N CYS A 134 3.75 3.41 5.02
CA CYS A 134 3.96 4.62 5.81
C CYS A 134 3.86 4.35 7.32
N ASN A 135 4.42 5.22 8.12
CA ASN A 135 4.18 5.26 9.57
C ASN A 135 2.78 5.81 9.87
N VAL A 136 2.22 5.50 11.02
CA VAL A 136 0.98 6.15 11.49
C VAL A 136 1.19 7.66 11.54
N GLY A 137 0.26 8.42 10.95
CA GLY A 137 0.35 9.89 10.84
C GLY A 137 1.25 10.41 9.72
N ALA A 138 1.72 9.53 8.81
CA ALA A 138 2.46 9.90 7.60
C ALA A 138 1.66 9.58 6.34
N ASN A 139 1.84 10.37 5.29
CA ASN A 139 1.27 10.16 3.95
C ASN A 139 2.28 9.53 2.98
N ASN A 140 3.57 9.70 3.24
CA ASN A 140 4.65 9.20 2.40
C ASN A 140 5.62 8.30 3.19
N PRO A 141 6.27 7.31 2.55
CA PRO A 141 7.17 6.38 3.22
C PRO A 141 8.35 7.03 3.95
N TRP A 142 8.82 8.19 3.49
CA TRP A 142 9.94 8.94 4.06
C TRP A 142 9.55 9.88 5.20
N GLU A 143 8.27 10.11 5.44
CA GLU A 143 7.81 10.94 6.55
C GLU A 143 7.91 10.18 7.88
N TYR A 144 8.29 10.88 8.93
CA TYR A 144 8.46 10.28 10.26
C TYR A 144 7.14 9.83 10.88
N GLY A 145 6.02 10.50 10.52
CA GLY A 145 4.72 10.29 11.13
C GLY A 145 4.62 10.84 12.55
N GLY A 146 3.61 10.39 13.26
CA GLY A 146 3.38 10.74 14.65
C GLY A 146 4.30 9.98 15.62
N TYR A 147 4.45 10.54 16.83
CA TYR A 147 5.17 9.92 17.93
C TYR A 147 4.18 9.56 19.03
N TYR A 148 4.15 8.32 19.43
CA TYR A 148 3.18 7.81 20.40
C TYR A 148 3.90 7.19 21.59
N ALA A 149 3.43 7.49 22.81
CA ALA A 149 3.81 6.71 23.97
C ALA A 149 3.13 5.33 23.86
N TRP A 150 3.76 4.28 24.36
CA TRP A 150 3.26 2.92 24.22
C TRP A 150 1.87 2.75 24.86
N GLY A 151 0.92 2.21 24.13
CA GLY A 151 -0.48 2.08 24.55
C GLY A 151 -1.24 3.42 24.60
N LYS A 152 -0.74 4.46 23.89
CA LYS A 152 -1.44 5.72 23.69
C LYS A 152 -1.74 5.95 22.22
N THR A 153 -2.96 6.38 21.92
CA THR A 153 -3.46 6.54 20.56
C THR A 153 -3.35 7.98 20.04
N GLU A 154 -3.00 8.92 20.91
CA GLU A 154 -2.79 10.33 20.56
C GLU A 154 -1.36 10.77 20.89
N GLU A 155 -0.84 11.69 20.09
CA GLU A 155 0.40 12.39 20.39
C GLU A 155 0.24 13.28 21.62
N LYS A 156 1.34 13.63 22.24
CA LYS A 156 1.36 14.56 23.39
C LYS A 156 2.54 15.52 23.29
N SER A 157 2.46 16.65 24.01
CA SER A 157 3.50 17.66 24.03
C SER A 157 4.68 17.31 24.94
N ASN A 158 4.44 16.51 26.00
CA ASN A 158 5.45 16.12 26.97
C ASN A 158 5.45 14.60 27.22
N TYR A 159 6.59 13.94 26.98
CA TYR A 159 6.79 12.50 27.08
C TYR A 159 7.57 12.17 28.35
N GLU A 160 6.84 12.06 29.46
CA GLU A 160 7.34 11.74 30.78
C GLU A 160 6.36 10.85 31.55
N TRP A 161 6.81 10.25 32.66
CA TRP A 161 5.96 9.45 33.55
C TRP A 161 4.76 10.22 34.07
N SER A 162 4.97 11.49 34.47
CA SER A 162 3.90 12.36 35.00
C SER A 162 2.75 12.60 34.03
N THR A 163 2.97 12.35 32.72
CA THR A 163 1.97 12.51 31.66
C THR A 163 1.60 11.19 30.98
N TYR A 164 2.14 10.06 31.47
CA TYR A 164 1.87 8.76 30.86
C TYR A 164 0.53 8.18 31.33
N LYS A 165 -0.29 7.70 30.38
CA LYS A 165 -1.68 7.27 30.62
C LYS A 165 -1.80 6.11 31.60
N TRP A 166 -0.86 5.15 31.57
CA TRP A 166 -0.97 3.86 32.25
C TRP A 166 -0.12 3.78 33.52
N CYS A 167 0.11 4.92 34.18
CA CYS A 167 0.72 4.99 35.51
C CYS A 167 0.19 6.18 36.32
N ASN A 168 0.46 6.22 37.62
CA ASN A 168 0.15 7.34 38.50
C ASN A 168 1.41 8.21 38.76
N GLY A 169 2.15 8.52 37.67
CA GLY A 169 3.25 9.48 37.68
C GLY A 169 4.65 8.88 37.84
N SER A 170 4.80 7.56 38.11
CA SER A 170 6.12 6.92 38.20
C SER A 170 6.14 5.52 37.64
N TYR A 171 7.33 4.96 37.43
CA TYR A 171 7.56 3.64 36.81
C TYR A 171 6.99 2.46 37.63
N ASP A 172 6.86 2.63 38.94
CA ASP A 172 6.37 1.64 39.89
C ASP A 172 4.87 1.79 40.23
N THR A 173 4.16 2.62 39.50
CA THR A 173 2.71 2.87 39.71
C THR A 173 1.89 2.53 38.48
N GLN A 174 2.27 1.47 37.75
CA GLN A 174 1.57 1.07 36.52
C GLN A 174 0.12 0.65 36.82
N THR A 175 -0.82 1.12 36.02
CA THR A 175 -2.26 0.86 36.18
C THR A 175 -2.81 -0.15 35.18
N LYS A 176 -2.04 -0.46 34.12
CA LYS A 176 -2.39 -1.43 33.08
C LYS A 176 -1.13 -1.99 32.41
N TYR A 177 -1.23 -3.21 31.88
CA TYR A 177 -0.12 -3.94 31.26
C TYR A 177 1.02 -4.16 32.24
N CYS A 178 0.72 -4.78 33.37
CA CYS A 178 1.69 -5.07 34.40
C CYS A 178 1.64 -6.54 34.82
N THR A 179 2.81 -7.17 34.87
CA THR A 179 3.00 -8.58 35.24
C THR A 179 3.62 -8.77 36.60
N ASN A 180 4.03 -7.68 37.28
CA ASN A 180 4.72 -7.73 38.56
C ASN A 180 4.20 -6.64 39.52
N SER A 181 3.72 -7.07 40.68
CA SER A 181 3.13 -6.20 41.71
C SER A 181 4.10 -5.15 42.28
N SER A 182 5.41 -5.33 42.10
CA SER A 182 6.41 -4.31 42.50
C SER A 182 6.35 -3.06 41.62
N TYR A 183 5.68 -3.11 40.47
CA TYR A 183 5.58 -2.01 39.53
C TYR A 183 4.16 -1.47 39.32
N GLY A 184 3.17 -2.03 40.01
CA GLY A 184 1.80 -1.54 39.93
C GLY A 184 0.70 -2.59 40.01
N THR A 185 -0.46 -2.30 39.44
CA THR A 185 -1.60 -3.21 39.40
C THR A 185 -1.40 -4.30 38.35
N VAL A 186 -1.35 -5.56 38.79
CA VAL A 186 -1.12 -6.72 37.93
C VAL A 186 -2.40 -7.06 37.17
N ASP A 187 -2.33 -7.03 35.82
CA ASP A 187 -3.38 -7.52 34.93
C ASP A 187 -2.89 -8.63 33.99
N ASN A 188 -1.59 -8.97 34.05
CA ASN A 188 -0.92 -9.99 33.25
C ASN A 188 -1.05 -9.81 31.72
N LYS A 189 -1.42 -8.64 31.25
CA LYS A 189 -1.46 -8.32 29.82
C LYS A 189 -0.07 -7.97 29.29
N THR A 190 0.37 -8.71 28.29
CA THR A 190 1.70 -8.55 27.67
C THR A 190 1.67 -8.01 26.26
N VAL A 191 0.48 -7.79 25.70
CA VAL A 191 0.26 -7.19 24.37
C VAL A 191 -0.84 -6.14 24.49
N LEU A 192 -0.76 -5.07 23.71
CA LEU A 192 -1.77 -4.02 23.70
C LEU A 192 -3.15 -4.55 23.32
N ASP A 193 -4.16 -4.13 24.05
CA ASP A 193 -5.56 -4.29 23.63
C ASP A 193 -5.82 -3.42 22.38
N PRO A 194 -6.73 -3.79 21.47
CA PRO A 194 -7.00 -3.04 20.25
C PRO A 194 -7.32 -1.55 20.47
N GLN A 195 -8.04 -1.20 21.54
CA GLN A 195 -8.35 0.20 21.87
C GLN A 195 -7.16 1.04 22.34
N ASP A 196 -6.02 0.42 22.64
CA ASP A 196 -4.78 1.08 23.05
C ASP A 196 -3.68 0.95 21.97
N ASP A 197 -3.99 0.26 20.87
CA ASP A 197 -3.14 0.15 19.69
C ASP A 197 -3.43 1.33 18.74
N VAL A 198 -2.45 2.22 18.57
CA VAL A 198 -2.63 3.42 17.74
C VAL A 198 -2.88 3.12 16.27
N ALA A 199 -2.29 2.04 15.74
CA ALA A 199 -2.51 1.64 14.35
C ALA A 199 -3.95 1.15 14.16
N HIS A 200 -4.45 0.33 15.09
CA HIS A 200 -5.83 -0.14 15.06
C HIS A 200 -6.84 1.01 15.20
N VAL A 201 -6.60 1.90 16.16
CA VAL A 201 -7.54 3.00 16.44
C VAL A 201 -7.59 4.02 15.30
N LYS A 202 -6.43 4.37 14.70
CA LYS A 202 -6.37 5.41 13.67
C LYS A 202 -6.67 4.89 12.26
N TRP A 203 -6.33 3.65 11.95
CA TRP A 203 -6.48 3.08 10.61
C TRP A 203 -7.63 2.08 10.49
N GLY A 204 -8.04 1.48 11.60
CA GLY A 204 -9.17 0.52 11.64
C GLY A 204 -8.90 -0.78 10.86
N GLY A 205 -9.96 -1.53 10.60
CA GLY A 205 -9.87 -2.80 9.90
C GLY A 205 -8.98 -3.80 10.63
N THR A 206 -8.10 -4.46 9.88
CA THR A 206 -7.13 -5.44 10.40
C THR A 206 -5.77 -4.81 10.75
N TRP A 207 -5.62 -3.48 10.61
CA TRP A 207 -4.39 -2.79 10.97
C TRP A 207 -4.12 -2.83 12.48
N ARG A 208 -2.87 -3.09 12.83
CA ARG A 208 -2.37 -3.11 14.21
C ARG A 208 -0.88 -2.84 14.28
N MET A 209 -0.38 -2.57 15.45
CA MET A 209 1.06 -2.56 15.70
C MET A 209 1.62 -3.99 15.58
N PRO A 210 2.82 -4.18 15.03
CA PRO A 210 3.47 -5.47 15.03
C PRO A 210 3.83 -5.90 16.45
N THR A 211 3.77 -7.18 16.74
CA THR A 211 4.35 -7.78 17.95
C THR A 211 5.88 -7.77 17.86
N LYS A 212 6.56 -8.02 18.97
CA LYS A 212 8.01 -8.24 18.99
C LYS A 212 8.42 -9.36 18.05
N ALA A 213 7.70 -10.48 18.05
CA ALA A 213 7.99 -11.63 17.19
C ALA A 213 7.91 -11.28 15.69
N GLU A 214 6.95 -10.46 15.28
CA GLU A 214 6.78 -10.02 13.91
C GLU A 214 7.85 -8.98 13.48
N GLN A 215 8.30 -8.13 14.39
CA GLN A 215 9.47 -7.31 14.18
C GLN A 215 10.75 -8.18 14.08
N ASP A 216 10.85 -9.27 14.89
CA ASP A 216 11.94 -10.27 14.80
C ASP A 216 11.96 -10.93 13.43
N GLU A 217 10.80 -11.33 12.93
CA GLU A 217 10.65 -11.92 11.61
C GLU A 217 11.12 -10.97 10.51
N LEU A 218 10.67 -9.71 10.52
CA LEU A 218 11.10 -8.68 9.58
C LEU A 218 12.63 -8.52 9.58
N ARG A 219 13.23 -8.46 10.77
CA ARG A 219 14.67 -8.29 10.93
C ARG A 219 15.46 -9.48 10.39
N ASN A 220 15.00 -10.69 10.69
CA ASN A 220 15.78 -11.91 10.42
C ASN A 220 15.64 -12.39 8.98
N ASN A 221 14.55 -12.06 8.28
CA ASN A 221 14.25 -12.57 6.95
C ASN A 221 14.41 -11.53 5.82
N CYS A 222 14.69 -10.27 6.14
CA CYS A 222 14.85 -9.22 5.15
C CYS A 222 16.30 -8.74 5.01
N ILE A 223 16.61 -8.19 3.85
CA ILE A 223 17.86 -7.49 3.60
C ILE A 223 17.67 -6.02 3.97
N TRP A 224 18.54 -5.51 4.84
CA TRP A 224 18.51 -4.15 5.34
C TRP A 224 19.60 -3.33 4.68
N THR A 225 19.22 -2.27 3.95
CA THR A 225 20.16 -1.38 3.26
C THR A 225 19.94 0.06 3.73
N TRP A 226 20.93 0.63 4.41
CA TRP A 226 20.87 2.05 4.79
C TRP A 226 20.91 2.92 3.55
N THR A 227 20.00 3.86 3.44
CA THR A 227 19.84 4.71 2.26
C THR A 227 19.10 6.01 2.61
N THR A 228 18.95 6.86 1.60
CA THR A 228 18.16 8.10 1.70
C THR A 228 17.03 8.05 0.70
N GLN A 229 15.82 8.35 1.14
CA GLN A 229 14.64 8.51 0.29
C GLN A 229 14.06 9.91 0.48
N ASN A 230 13.94 10.67 -0.60
CA ASN A 230 13.48 12.06 -0.58
C ASN A 230 14.20 12.96 0.46
N GLY A 231 15.51 12.78 0.61
CA GLY A 231 16.32 13.54 1.57
C GLY A 231 16.27 13.03 3.02
N VAL A 232 15.52 11.97 3.31
CA VAL A 232 15.38 11.39 4.65
C VAL A 232 16.15 10.07 4.72
N ASN A 233 17.04 9.97 5.70
CA ASN A 233 17.81 8.75 5.97
C ASN A 233 16.93 7.67 6.61
N GLY A 234 17.25 6.41 6.31
CA GLY A 234 16.55 5.26 6.87
C GLY A 234 17.01 3.95 6.25
N TYR A 235 16.29 2.90 6.51
CA TYR A 235 16.53 1.61 5.89
C TYR A 235 15.50 1.28 4.81
N LYS A 236 15.99 0.89 3.63
CA LYS A 236 15.22 0.07 2.70
C LYS A 236 15.28 -1.37 3.21
N VAL A 237 14.13 -1.93 3.56
CA VAL A 237 13.97 -3.29 4.06
C VAL A 237 13.35 -4.11 2.94
N THR A 238 14.14 -5.03 2.37
CA THR A 238 13.74 -5.85 1.21
C THR A 238 13.46 -7.27 1.66
N GLY A 239 12.26 -7.72 1.43
CA GLY A 239 11.80 -9.07 1.77
C GLY A 239 12.29 -10.16 0.81
N PRO A 240 12.07 -11.43 1.14
CA PRO A 240 12.47 -12.58 0.32
C PRO A 240 11.92 -12.56 -1.11
N ASN A 241 10.74 -11.99 -1.33
CA ASN A 241 10.11 -11.87 -2.65
C ASN A 241 10.62 -10.67 -3.49
N GLY A 242 11.58 -9.88 -2.96
CA GLY A 242 12.15 -8.71 -3.62
C GLY A 242 11.39 -7.41 -3.41
N ASN A 243 10.18 -7.44 -2.85
CA ASN A 243 9.44 -6.25 -2.46
C ASN A 243 10.10 -5.55 -1.27
N SER A 244 9.86 -4.27 -1.10
CA SER A 244 10.52 -3.52 -0.03
C SER A 244 9.64 -2.42 0.57
N ILE A 245 9.92 -2.09 1.83
CA ILE A 245 9.43 -0.90 2.51
C ILE A 245 10.61 -0.01 2.89
N PHE A 246 10.34 1.27 3.17
CA PHE A 246 11.33 2.18 3.72
C PHE A 246 10.95 2.56 5.16
N LEU A 247 11.88 2.38 6.09
CA LEU A 247 11.75 2.77 7.49
C LEU A 247 12.63 4.00 7.75
N PRO A 248 12.05 5.22 7.84
CA PRO A 248 12.84 6.43 8.12
C PRO A 248 13.46 6.41 9.51
N ALA A 249 14.65 7.00 9.64
CA ALA A 249 15.32 7.20 10.92
C ALA A 249 14.62 8.33 11.69
N ALA A 250 13.45 8.03 12.26
CA ALA A 250 12.54 9.00 12.85
C ALA A 250 12.99 9.50 14.23
N GLY A 251 13.99 8.87 14.87
CA GLY A 251 14.37 9.18 16.24
C GLY A 251 13.28 8.78 17.23
N TYR A 252 13.23 9.52 18.33
CA TYR A 252 12.21 9.38 19.38
C TYR A 252 11.93 10.71 20.06
N ARG A 253 10.88 10.78 20.89
CA ARG A 253 10.58 11.94 21.73
C ARG A 253 10.74 11.61 23.22
N TYR A 254 11.35 12.55 23.96
CA TYR A 254 11.47 12.56 25.40
C TYR A 254 11.26 14.00 25.91
N GLY A 255 10.51 14.17 26.97
CA GLY A 255 10.05 15.49 27.35
C GLY A 255 9.28 16.16 26.21
N SER A 256 9.60 17.40 25.91
CA SER A 256 9.03 18.16 24.78
C SER A 256 9.82 18.01 23.47
N GLU A 257 11.00 17.39 23.51
CA GLU A 257 11.97 17.42 22.44
C GLU A 257 11.97 16.12 21.60
N ALA A 258 12.43 16.24 20.35
CA ALA A 258 12.70 15.11 19.46
C ALA A 258 14.20 14.90 19.31
N TYR A 259 14.63 13.67 19.47
CA TYR A 259 16.06 13.29 19.47
C TYR A 259 16.37 12.37 18.30
N HIS A 260 17.59 12.50 17.77
CA HIS A 260 18.22 11.59 16.80
C HIS A 260 17.45 11.38 15.48
N ARG A 261 16.63 12.34 15.05
CA ARG A 261 16.03 12.33 13.71
C ARG A 261 17.13 12.29 12.64
N GLY A 262 16.95 11.45 11.65
CA GLY A 262 17.89 11.25 10.54
C GLY A 262 19.08 10.33 10.87
N SER A 263 19.23 9.85 12.11
CA SER A 263 20.33 8.99 12.53
C SER A 263 19.90 7.68 13.21
N ILE A 264 18.74 7.67 13.88
CA ILE A 264 18.22 6.51 14.61
C ILE A 264 16.77 6.27 14.22
N GLY A 265 16.38 5.02 13.96
CA GLY A 265 14.98 4.60 13.91
C GLY A 265 14.56 3.92 15.20
N CYS A 266 13.41 4.31 15.75
CA CYS A 266 12.80 3.72 16.93
C CYS A 266 11.32 3.45 16.64
N TYR A 267 10.92 2.18 16.68
CA TYR A 267 9.58 1.74 16.27
C TYR A 267 8.96 0.81 17.32
N TRP A 268 7.89 1.25 17.96
CA TRP A 268 7.18 0.42 18.92
C TRP A 268 6.67 -0.88 18.34
N SER A 269 6.79 -1.96 19.12
CA SER A 269 5.93 -3.13 18.98
C SER A 269 4.72 -3.03 19.93
N SER A 270 3.73 -3.90 19.74
CA SER A 270 2.60 -4.02 20.68
C SER A 270 2.94 -4.82 21.94
N SER A 271 4.16 -5.39 22.04
CA SER A 271 4.57 -6.29 23.11
C SER A 271 5.17 -5.54 24.30
N LEU A 272 4.72 -5.91 25.49
CA LEU A 272 5.35 -5.52 26.75
C LEU A 272 6.73 -6.21 26.86
N ASP A 273 7.65 -5.60 27.61
CA ASP A 273 8.88 -6.29 28.02
C ASP A 273 8.58 -7.37 29.07
N SER A 274 9.28 -8.53 28.94
CA SER A 274 9.04 -9.70 29.80
C SER A 274 9.49 -9.50 31.25
N ASP A 275 10.52 -8.68 31.45
CA ASP A 275 11.23 -8.57 32.72
C ASP A 275 10.73 -7.40 33.57
N SER A 276 10.31 -6.33 32.91
CA SER A 276 9.95 -5.09 33.59
C SER A 276 8.78 -4.37 32.93
N CYS A 277 7.59 -4.44 33.52
CA CYS A 277 6.36 -3.90 32.93
C CYS A 277 6.31 -2.38 32.74
N TYR A 278 7.33 -1.64 33.17
CA TYR A 278 7.50 -0.22 32.83
C TYR A 278 8.25 0.01 31.50
N TYR A 279 8.72 -1.06 30.87
CA TYR A 279 9.29 -1.07 29.53
C TYR A 279 8.36 -1.72 28.50
N ALA A 280 8.56 -1.39 27.23
CA ALA A 280 7.95 -2.08 26.10
C ALA A 280 8.99 -2.38 25.03
N CYS A 281 8.73 -3.41 24.23
CA CYS A 281 9.61 -3.86 23.16
C CYS A 281 9.52 -2.92 21.95
N TYR A 282 10.65 -2.69 21.29
CA TYR A 282 10.74 -1.86 20.10
C TYR A 282 11.89 -2.28 19.18
N LEU A 283 11.77 -1.98 17.90
CA LEU A 283 12.83 -2.10 16.92
C LEU A 283 13.67 -0.83 16.92
N ARG A 284 14.99 -0.96 17.04
CA ARG A 284 15.95 0.14 16.95
C ARG A 284 16.99 -0.13 15.87
N PHE A 285 17.36 0.90 15.11
CA PHE A 285 18.44 0.84 14.15
C PHE A 285 19.23 2.14 14.06
N TYR A 286 20.48 2.01 13.60
CA TYR A 286 21.43 3.07 13.25
C TYR A 286 21.93 2.85 11.83
N SER A 287 22.75 3.75 11.29
CA SER A 287 23.30 3.63 9.93
C SER A 287 24.14 2.38 9.68
N ASP A 288 24.74 1.81 10.69
CA ASP A 288 25.66 0.68 10.63
C ASP A 288 25.11 -0.61 11.26
N ASN A 289 23.97 -0.52 11.94
CA ASN A 289 23.40 -1.66 12.63
C ASN A 289 21.89 -1.52 12.91
N HIS A 290 21.17 -2.67 12.93
CA HIS A 290 19.80 -2.79 13.37
C HIS A 290 19.75 -3.73 14.57
N TYR A 291 19.55 -3.15 15.74
CA TYR A 291 19.54 -3.84 17.02
C TYR A 291 18.13 -4.13 17.53
N TRP A 292 18.07 -5.17 18.34
CA TRP A 292 17.06 -5.28 19.36
C TRP A 292 17.56 -4.60 20.63
N ASN A 293 16.88 -3.54 21.05
CA ASN A 293 16.80 -3.25 22.45
C ASN A 293 15.41 -3.67 22.90
N THR A 294 15.36 -4.66 23.77
CA THR A 294 14.13 -5.26 24.23
C THR A 294 13.28 -4.29 25.06
N TYR A 295 13.83 -3.13 25.48
CA TYR A 295 13.12 -2.31 26.44
C TYR A 295 13.47 -0.83 26.32
N TYR A 296 12.42 -0.02 26.25
CA TYR A 296 12.49 1.43 26.46
C TYR A 296 11.29 1.85 27.29
N TYR A 297 11.46 2.91 28.07
CA TYR A 297 10.37 3.40 28.91
C TYR A 297 9.11 3.67 28.08
N ARG A 298 7.97 3.14 28.52
CA ARG A 298 6.68 3.20 27.82
C ARG A 298 6.19 4.62 27.54
N TYR A 299 6.65 5.61 28.29
CA TYR A 299 6.27 7.01 28.10
C TYR A 299 6.97 7.71 26.94
N TYR A 300 8.06 7.17 26.42
CA TYR A 300 8.72 7.76 25.25
C TYR A 300 7.83 7.76 24.02
N GLY A 301 7.96 8.82 23.21
CA GLY A 301 7.29 8.88 21.91
C GLY A 301 8.13 8.21 20.84
N GLN A 302 7.60 7.15 20.23
CA GLN A 302 8.25 6.48 19.09
C GLN A 302 7.28 6.34 17.93
N SER A 303 7.83 6.12 16.73
CA SER A 303 7.04 5.85 15.53
C SER A 303 6.38 4.47 15.58
N VAL A 304 5.34 4.31 14.78
CA VAL A 304 4.65 3.03 14.59
C VAL A 304 4.56 2.73 13.11
N ARG A 305 5.07 1.56 12.70
CA ARG A 305 4.87 0.99 11.37
C ARG A 305 3.86 -0.15 11.48
N PRO A 306 2.62 0.03 10.97
CA PRO A 306 1.57 -0.98 11.08
C PRO A 306 1.81 -2.23 10.25
N VAL A 307 1.15 -3.32 10.68
CA VAL A 307 0.98 -4.56 9.93
C VAL A 307 -0.50 -4.91 9.81
N SER A 308 -0.82 -5.76 8.84
CA SER A 308 -2.17 -6.29 8.62
C SER A 308 -2.10 -7.72 8.07
N GLU A 309 -3.13 -8.50 8.34
CA GLU A 309 -3.34 -9.84 7.78
C GLU A 309 -3.90 -9.78 6.34
#